data_bc46e6dc8a531f3c1a0747eecdbd8436
#
_entry.id   bc46e6dc8a531f3c1a0747eecdbd8436
#
_cell.length_a   1.000
_cell.length_b   1.000
_cell.length_c   1.000
_cell.angle_alpha   90.00
_cell.angle_beta   90.00
_cell.angle_gamma   90.00
#
_symmetry.space_group_name_H-M   'P 1'
#
loop_
_entity.id
_entity.type
_entity.pdbx_description
1 polymer ?
#
loop_
_entity_poly.entity_id
_entity_poly.type
_entity_poly.pdbx_seq_one_letter_code
_entity_poly.pdbx_strand_id
1 'polypeptide(L)'
;RELGVPLVTGDIPGFVVMIGPAPSTEEAVETIKGYQSRGIFVFLIGGIIEQAVEAGLSMSFPVRVVPVGEEIWSVGHVISLVVRAAMIFGAIQPGDVEGFHKYTFDRINAFVNAYKPVNDITVACGAGAIKLGFPVITNDHDDMWAVPKSLIIYDNTKDWIDTSIEARGIKLKITKIDIPVSFSSAFEGEIIRKGDMQVEIDGSRKDCFELVTTKDASEVEDHKIVVEGPEIDEIPVGSKISMSYTVEVAGKNMQPDFEPVFERKIHSFLNCVEGLMHTGQRDMIRVRISKADFEAGFKFRHIGEVLYAKIKSEFDTVVDKCQVRIVVGDEPNAALRKHANEVFDKRDERLKSMTDESVPVFYSCIMCQAFSPSHVCIVTPERLGLCGAVSWLDAKATNELDPQGPCQVVTKERCTDERTGRYEDVDEAVAQYSHGALEHVTLYSLLEDPMTSCGCFECI
;
A
#
# COMPACT_ATOMS: atom_id res chain seq x y z
N ARG A 1 14.59 27.86 10.48
CA ARG A 1 15.49 28.90 9.94
C ARG A 1 16.81 28.99 10.73
N GLU A 2 16.77 28.78 12.04
CA GLU A 2 17.99 28.81 12.89
C GLU A 2 18.96 27.68 12.58
N LEU A 3 18.47 26.58 12.03
CA LEU A 3 19.25 25.39 11.69
C LEU A 3 19.69 25.37 10.21
N GLY A 4 19.47 26.45 9.45
CA GLY A 4 19.85 26.52 8.05
C GLY A 4 19.03 25.63 7.11
N VAL A 5 18.09 24.86 7.63
CA VAL A 5 17.18 24.03 6.83
C VAL A 5 16.05 24.90 6.32
N PRO A 6 15.82 25.00 5.02
CA PRO A 6 14.69 25.73 4.48
C PRO A 6 13.39 24.98 4.79
N LEU A 7 12.83 25.22 5.95
CA LEU A 7 11.48 24.77 6.25
C LEU A 7 10.53 25.57 5.38
N VAL A 8 9.97 24.96 4.36
CA VAL A 8 8.92 25.58 3.57
C VAL A 8 7.71 25.76 4.48
N THR A 9 7.35 26.99 4.70
CA THR A 9 6.08 27.36 5.32
C THR A 9 5.02 27.31 4.24
N GLY A 10 4.62 26.12 3.84
CA GLY A 10 3.57 25.88 2.85
C GLY A 10 2.49 24.98 3.43
N ASP A 11 1.44 24.79 2.68
CA ASP A 11 0.24 24.04 3.10
C ASP A 11 0.46 22.54 3.30
N ILE A 12 1.64 22.02 3.03
CA ILE A 12 1.98 20.60 3.17
C ILE A 12 2.95 20.42 4.33
N PRO A 13 2.58 19.70 5.39
CA PRO A 13 3.50 19.37 6.47
C PRO A 13 4.60 18.46 5.94
N GLY A 14 5.85 18.81 6.20
CA GLY A 14 7.01 18.00 5.89
C GLY A 14 7.13 16.76 6.77
N PHE A 15 8.16 15.96 6.55
CA PHE A 15 8.52 14.90 7.45
C PHE A 15 9.99 14.99 7.89
N VAL A 16 10.28 14.43 9.05
CA VAL A 16 11.62 14.28 9.58
C VAL A 16 11.87 12.81 9.91
N VAL A 17 13.06 12.34 9.59
CA VAL A 17 13.58 11.06 10.05
C VAL A 17 14.55 11.36 11.17
N MET A 18 14.23 10.92 12.40
CA MET A 18 15.10 11.07 13.55
C MET A 18 15.87 9.77 13.79
N ILE A 19 17.18 9.87 13.83
CA ILE A 19 18.08 8.73 14.04
C ILE A 19 18.81 8.96 15.37
N GLY A 20 18.60 8.08 16.35
CA GLY A 20 19.10 8.25 17.71
C GLY A 20 19.80 7.05 18.29
N PRO A 21 20.19 7.10 19.58
CA PRO A 21 19.51 7.88 20.64
C PRO A 21 19.87 9.36 20.66
N ALA A 22 18.96 10.18 21.21
CA ALA A 22 19.25 11.55 21.59
C ALA A 22 20.15 11.58 22.83
N PRO A 23 20.85 12.68 23.13
CA PRO A 23 21.70 12.82 24.32
C PRO A 23 20.96 12.59 25.65
N SER A 24 19.67 12.88 25.69
CA SER A 24 18.78 12.54 26.81
C SER A 24 17.35 12.30 26.35
N THR A 25 16.57 11.63 27.19
CA THR A 25 15.15 11.40 26.94
C THR A 25 14.35 12.70 26.88
N GLU A 26 14.71 13.69 27.70
CA GLU A 26 14.08 15.01 27.69
C GLU A 26 14.29 15.72 26.36
N GLU A 27 15.52 15.70 25.82
CA GLU A 27 15.84 16.31 24.51
C GLU A 27 15.10 15.60 23.36
N ALA A 28 15.05 14.26 23.40
CA ALA A 28 14.28 13.47 22.44
C ALA A 28 12.82 13.93 22.42
N VAL A 29 12.17 13.99 23.57
CA VAL A 29 10.77 14.36 23.74
C VAL A 29 10.50 15.80 23.29
N GLU A 30 11.36 16.74 23.70
CA GLU A 30 11.21 18.15 23.32
C GLU A 30 11.33 18.32 21.82
N THR A 31 12.30 17.66 21.19
CA THR A 31 12.52 17.73 19.76
C THR A 31 11.35 17.11 18.98
N ILE A 32 10.88 15.91 19.38
CA ILE A 32 9.72 15.24 18.78
C ILE A 32 8.47 16.12 18.86
N LYS A 33 8.16 16.63 20.06
CA LYS A 33 7.01 17.52 20.29
C LYS A 33 7.14 18.83 19.49
N GLY A 34 8.36 19.35 19.37
CA GLY A 34 8.65 20.53 18.56
C GLY A 34 8.32 20.32 17.08
N TYR A 35 8.59 19.15 16.52
CA TYR A 35 8.19 18.80 15.16
C TYR A 35 6.68 18.56 15.04
N GLN A 36 6.11 17.79 15.96
CA GLN A 36 4.66 17.53 15.97
C GLN A 36 3.83 18.82 16.02
N SER A 37 4.23 19.79 16.87
CA SER A 37 3.53 21.08 17.00
C SER A 37 3.52 21.91 15.70
N ARG A 38 4.45 21.64 14.80
CA ARG A 38 4.55 22.26 13.48
C ARG A 38 3.85 21.47 12.39
N GLY A 39 3.18 20.37 12.74
CA GLY A 39 2.52 19.49 11.78
C GLY A 39 3.46 18.59 10.99
N ILE A 40 4.70 18.40 11.44
CA ILE A 40 5.71 17.57 10.78
C ILE A 40 5.53 16.12 11.21
N PHE A 41 5.56 15.19 10.25
CA PHE A 41 5.62 13.77 10.53
C PHE A 41 7.01 13.37 11.02
N VAL A 42 7.07 12.56 12.07
CA VAL A 42 8.33 12.13 12.69
C VAL A 42 8.47 10.62 12.58
N PHE A 43 9.52 10.17 11.90
CA PHE A 43 9.90 8.78 11.82
C PHE A 43 11.10 8.55 12.73
N LEU A 44 11.00 7.58 13.64
CA LEU A 44 12.04 7.31 14.63
C LEU A 44 12.83 6.05 14.28
N ILE A 45 14.15 6.13 14.36
CA ILE A 45 15.06 5.00 14.15
C ILE A 45 16.03 4.91 15.33
N GLY A 46 16.21 3.71 15.84
CA GLY A 46 17.18 3.42 16.89
C GLY A 46 16.73 3.80 18.27
N GLY A 47 17.66 3.97 19.20
CA GLY A 47 17.41 4.16 20.64
C GLY A 47 16.51 5.34 20.99
N ILE A 48 16.23 6.25 20.08
CA ILE A 48 15.23 7.30 20.28
C ILE A 48 13.80 6.75 20.41
N ILE A 49 13.54 5.55 19.87
CA ILE A 49 12.25 4.87 20.03
C ILE A 49 12.03 4.53 21.49
N GLU A 50 13.04 3.91 22.14
CA GLU A 50 12.99 3.55 23.54
C GLU A 50 12.79 4.78 24.43
N GLN A 51 13.54 5.84 24.16
CA GLN A 51 13.40 7.12 24.87
C GLN A 51 11.98 7.70 24.74
N ALA A 52 11.39 7.63 23.54
CA ALA A 52 10.02 8.10 23.33
C ALA A 52 8.97 7.24 24.04
N VAL A 53 9.15 5.90 24.06
CA VAL A 53 8.29 4.96 24.80
C VAL A 53 8.38 5.19 26.31
N GLU A 54 9.58 5.27 26.85
CA GLU A 54 9.82 5.53 28.28
C GLU A 54 9.18 6.84 28.74
N ALA A 55 9.18 7.85 27.88
CA ALA A 55 8.53 9.13 28.14
C ALA A 55 7.00 9.09 27.98
N GLY A 56 6.42 7.96 27.59
CA GLY A 56 4.99 7.82 27.36
C GLY A 56 4.46 8.61 26.17
N LEU A 57 5.31 8.86 25.16
CA LEU A 57 4.84 9.46 23.90
C LEU A 57 3.97 8.46 23.14
N SER A 58 2.82 8.93 22.69
CA SER A 58 1.98 8.13 21.80
C SER A 58 2.64 8.03 20.43
N MET A 59 2.93 6.80 20.00
CA MET A 59 3.54 6.48 18.72
C MET A 59 2.59 5.65 17.87
N SER A 60 1.65 6.33 17.25
CA SER A 60 0.74 5.69 16.31
C SER A 60 0.29 6.69 15.24
N PHE A 61 0.02 6.20 14.06
CA PHE A 61 -0.77 6.95 13.12
C PHE A 61 -2.20 7.10 13.70
N PRO A 62 -2.82 8.28 13.83
CA PRO A 62 -2.51 9.57 13.18
C PRO A 62 -1.70 10.58 14.04
N VAL A 63 -1.10 10.19 15.16
CA VAL A 63 -0.34 11.14 16.01
C VAL A 63 1.00 11.61 15.41
N ARG A 64 1.31 11.18 14.18
CA ARG A 64 2.44 11.65 13.37
C ARG A 64 3.82 11.29 13.92
N VAL A 65 3.92 10.29 14.77
CA VAL A 65 5.19 9.71 15.21
C VAL A 65 5.18 8.22 14.93
N VAL A 66 6.12 7.76 14.13
CA VAL A 66 6.16 6.38 13.65
C VAL A 66 7.49 5.74 14.01
N PRO A 67 7.51 4.69 14.86
CA PRO A 67 8.72 3.93 15.13
C PRO A 67 9.06 3.05 13.91
N VAL A 68 10.33 3.03 13.51
CA VAL A 68 10.81 2.25 12.37
C VAL A 68 11.72 1.10 12.79
N GLY A 69 12.44 1.21 13.91
CA GLY A 69 13.32 0.17 14.44
C GLY A 69 14.78 0.30 14.03
N GLU A 70 15.63 -0.62 14.49
CA GLU A 70 17.08 -0.59 14.29
C GLU A 70 17.64 -1.70 13.39
N GLU A 71 16.81 -2.59 12.89
CA GLU A 71 17.28 -3.72 12.08
C GLU A 71 17.59 -3.32 10.64
N ILE A 72 18.27 -4.17 9.88
CA ILE A 72 18.64 -3.88 8.49
C ILE A 72 17.41 -3.59 7.62
N TRP A 73 16.28 -4.20 7.93
CA TRP A 73 14.99 -3.90 7.29
C TRP A 73 14.50 -2.47 7.57
N SER A 74 14.92 -1.85 8.69
CA SER A 74 14.59 -0.46 9.02
C SER A 74 15.19 0.54 8.04
N VAL A 75 16.38 0.28 7.53
CA VAL A 75 17.01 1.06 6.46
C VAL A 75 16.12 1.03 5.22
N GLY A 76 15.73 -0.16 4.78
CA GLY A 76 14.80 -0.34 3.67
C GLY A 76 13.42 0.29 3.95
N HIS A 77 12.99 0.29 5.21
CA HIS A 77 11.72 0.89 5.61
C HIS A 77 11.75 2.42 5.47
N VAL A 78 12.78 3.07 5.99
CA VAL A 78 12.94 4.53 5.84
C VAL A 78 12.97 4.91 4.38
N ILE A 79 13.76 4.22 3.57
CA ILE A 79 13.86 4.49 2.15
C ILE A 79 12.53 4.24 1.45
N SER A 80 11.86 3.15 1.77
CA SER A 80 10.54 2.85 1.24
C SER A 80 9.51 3.92 1.63
N LEU A 81 9.53 4.42 2.87
CA LEU A 81 8.65 5.51 3.31
C LEU A 81 8.98 6.81 2.58
N VAL A 82 10.26 7.13 2.45
CA VAL A 82 10.73 8.31 1.73
C VAL A 82 10.40 8.22 0.26
N VAL A 83 10.70 7.10 -0.38
CA VAL A 83 10.37 6.85 -1.79
C VAL A 83 8.85 6.87 -1.99
N ARG A 84 8.08 6.27 -1.11
CA ARG A 84 6.62 6.30 -1.17
C ARG A 84 6.06 7.70 -0.95
N ALA A 85 6.55 8.44 0.03
CA ALA A 85 6.16 9.83 0.22
C ALA A 85 6.43 10.65 -1.04
N ALA A 86 7.62 10.51 -1.62
CA ALA A 86 7.98 11.14 -2.87
C ALA A 86 7.14 10.63 -4.05
N MET A 87 6.74 9.36 -4.04
CA MET A 87 5.87 8.75 -5.05
C MET A 87 4.39 9.12 -4.87
N ILE A 88 3.88 9.22 -3.65
CA ILE A 88 2.48 9.60 -3.37
C ILE A 88 2.20 11.05 -3.77
N PHE A 89 3.19 11.92 -3.67
CA PHE A 89 3.02 13.35 -3.88
C PHE A 89 3.69 13.87 -5.15
N GLY A 90 4.42 13.07 -5.89
CA GLY A 90 5.09 13.49 -7.11
C GLY A 90 5.40 12.31 -8.01
N ALA A 91 5.25 12.50 -9.27
CA ALA A 91 5.49 11.51 -10.29
C ALA A 91 6.98 11.13 -10.40
N ILE A 92 7.55 10.49 -9.39
CA ILE A 92 8.87 9.89 -9.53
C ILE A 92 8.74 8.41 -9.87
N GLN A 93 9.56 7.98 -10.82
CA GLN A 93 9.73 6.58 -11.12
C GLN A 93 10.89 6.00 -10.32
N PRO A 94 10.90 4.69 -10.04
CA PRO A 94 12.07 4.04 -9.46
C PRO A 94 13.33 4.37 -10.27
N GLY A 95 14.34 4.90 -9.58
CA GLY A 95 15.59 5.36 -10.22
C GLY A 95 15.59 6.80 -10.71
N ASP A 96 14.48 7.53 -10.66
CA ASP A 96 14.45 8.97 -10.93
C ASP A 96 14.93 9.77 -9.71
N VAL A 97 16.25 9.85 -9.57
CA VAL A 97 16.90 10.55 -8.47
C VAL A 97 16.65 12.07 -8.55
N GLU A 98 16.60 12.65 -9.75
CA GLU A 98 16.37 14.07 -9.94
C GLU A 98 14.94 14.46 -9.60
N GLY A 99 13.96 13.69 -10.07
CA GLY A 99 12.55 13.87 -9.70
C GLY A 99 12.32 13.67 -8.21
N PHE A 100 12.97 12.66 -7.61
CA PHE A 100 12.93 12.43 -6.17
C PHE A 100 13.44 13.64 -5.38
N HIS A 101 14.62 14.19 -5.72
CA HIS A 101 15.18 15.37 -5.07
C HIS A 101 14.24 16.56 -5.20
N LYS A 102 13.84 16.87 -6.42
CA LYS A 102 12.95 18.00 -6.70
C LYS A 102 11.68 17.92 -5.88
N TYR A 103 11.08 16.74 -5.85
CA TYR A 103 9.85 16.52 -5.11
C TYR A 103 10.05 16.65 -3.59
N THR A 104 11.05 15.94 -3.07
CA THR A 104 11.33 15.88 -1.63
C THR A 104 11.67 17.24 -1.06
N PHE A 105 12.45 18.06 -1.81
CA PHE A 105 12.92 19.35 -1.31
C PHE A 105 12.00 20.52 -1.67
N ASP A 106 11.36 20.47 -2.82
CA ASP A 106 10.51 21.56 -3.27
C ASP A 106 9.08 21.48 -2.72
N ARG A 107 8.60 20.30 -2.39
CA ARG A 107 7.20 20.07 -2.00
C ARG A 107 6.98 19.58 -0.59
N ILE A 108 7.75 18.63 -0.07
CA ILE A 108 7.48 18.01 1.23
C ILE A 108 8.42 18.46 2.35
N ASN A 109 9.52 19.11 2.05
CA ASN A 109 10.53 19.46 3.06
C ASN A 109 10.92 18.29 3.96
N ALA A 110 11.46 17.26 3.37
CA ALA A 110 12.00 16.15 4.10
C ALA A 110 13.42 16.48 4.60
N PHE A 111 13.70 16.13 5.82
CA PHE A 111 15.03 16.24 6.39
C PHE A 111 15.33 15.16 7.41
N VAL A 112 16.58 15.00 7.76
CA VAL A 112 17.05 14.04 8.74
C VAL A 112 17.59 14.80 9.95
N ASN A 113 17.14 14.41 11.14
CA ASN A 113 17.76 14.79 12.41
C ASN A 113 18.51 13.58 12.94
N ALA A 114 19.83 13.59 12.83
CA ALA A 114 20.68 12.49 13.23
C ALA A 114 21.51 12.85 14.46
N TYR A 115 21.33 12.12 15.52
CA TYR A 115 22.20 12.14 16.67
C TYR A 115 23.44 11.27 16.44
N LYS A 116 24.41 11.32 17.35
CA LYS A 116 25.62 10.50 17.26
C LYS A 116 25.24 9.03 17.10
N PRO A 117 25.72 8.37 16.02
CA PRO A 117 25.41 6.96 15.80
C PRO A 117 25.96 6.07 16.89
N VAL A 118 25.19 5.09 17.31
CA VAL A 118 25.59 4.10 18.34
C VAL A 118 25.89 2.74 17.76
N ASN A 119 25.50 2.49 16.50
CA ASN A 119 25.74 1.23 15.81
C ASN A 119 25.85 1.45 14.29
N ASP A 120 26.32 0.41 13.58
CA ASP A 120 26.55 0.46 12.14
C ASP A 120 25.28 0.70 11.33
N ILE A 121 24.12 0.29 11.82
CA ILE A 121 22.82 0.46 11.13
C ILE A 121 22.41 1.92 11.15
N THR A 122 22.51 2.60 12.29
CA THR A 122 22.19 4.03 12.38
C THR A 122 23.16 4.87 11.54
N VAL A 123 24.43 4.48 11.48
CA VAL A 123 25.43 5.08 10.57
C VAL A 123 25.02 4.89 9.11
N ALA A 124 24.64 3.68 8.72
CA ALA A 124 24.23 3.37 7.35
C ALA A 124 22.96 4.13 6.96
N CYS A 125 21.98 4.25 7.86
CA CYS A 125 20.78 5.05 7.65
C CYS A 125 21.11 6.53 7.39
N GLY A 126 21.93 7.12 8.24
CA GLY A 126 22.36 8.52 8.09
C GLY A 126 23.14 8.76 6.79
N ALA A 127 24.10 7.88 6.50
CA ALA A 127 24.89 7.96 5.27
C ALA A 127 24.03 7.81 4.01
N GLY A 128 23.06 6.90 4.05
CA GLY A 128 22.11 6.71 2.97
C GLY A 128 21.24 7.94 2.75
N ALA A 129 20.73 8.55 3.82
CA ALA A 129 19.94 9.77 3.74
C ALA A 129 20.75 10.92 3.13
N ILE A 130 22.03 11.06 3.53
CA ILE A 130 22.95 12.06 2.97
C ILE A 130 23.19 11.81 1.48
N LYS A 131 23.41 10.56 1.07
CA LYS A 131 23.59 10.20 -0.34
C LYS A 131 22.36 10.52 -1.18
N LEU A 132 21.18 10.38 -0.61
CA LEU A 132 19.91 10.78 -1.23
C LEU A 132 19.74 12.30 -1.29
N GLY A 133 20.66 13.06 -0.69
CA GLY A 133 20.64 14.52 -0.69
C GLY A 133 19.71 15.14 0.34
N PHE A 134 19.26 14.38 1.36
CA PHE A 134 18.50 14.97 2.45
C PHE A 134 19.34 15.98 3.23
N PRO A 135 18.78 17.15 3.56
CA PRO A 135 19.39 18.01 4.56
C PRO A 135 19.47 17.26 5.89
N VAL A 136 20.63 17.27 6.52
CA VAL A 136 20.88 16.62 7.80
C VAL A 136 21.14 17.65 8.86
N ILE A 137 20.41 17.53 9.98
CA ILE A 137 20.67 18.26 11.22
C ILE A 137 21.34 17.24 12.15
N THR A 138 22.51 17.56 12.66
CA THR A 138 23.22 16.67 13.58
C THR A 138 23.94 17.45 14.65
N ASN A 139 24.05 16.87 15.83
CA ASN A 139 24.90 17.36 16.94
C ASN A 139 26.32 16.80 16.89
N ASP A 140 26.61 15.88 15.96
CA ASP A 140 27.93 15.27 15.77
C ASP A 140 28.30 15.29 14.29
N HIS A 141 28.97 16.35 13.86
CA HIS A 141 29.32 16.56 12.45
C HIS A 141 30.46 15.67 11.97
N ASP A 142 31.33 15.24 12.85
CA ASP A 142 32.56 14.57 12.44
C ASP A 142 32.38 13.09 12.19
N ASP A 143 31.67 12.40 13.08
CA ASP A 143 31.49 10.94 13.00
C ASP A 143 30.50 10.50 11.90
N MET A 144 29.46 11.29 11.63
CA MET A 144 28.49 10.96 10.57
C MET A 144 29.09 11.03 9.16
N TRP A 145 30.04 11.94 8.93
CA TRP A 145 30.67 12.14 7.63
C TRP A 145 31.88 11.22 7.41
N ALA A 146 32.46 10.73 8.50
CA ALA A 146 33.58 9.78 8.49
C ALA A 146 33.14 8.33 8.32
N VAL A 147 31.94 8.07 7.77
CA VAL A 147 31.42 6.72 7.55
C VAL A 147 32.44 5.91 6.74
N PRO A 148 32.94 4.78 7.25
CA PRO A 148 33.86 3.93 6.52
C PRO A 148 33.20 3.51 5.19
N LYS A 149 33.97 3.60 4.09
CA LYS A 149 33.45 3.16 2.77
C LYS A 149 32.92 1.74 2.77
N SER A 150 33.39 0.89 3.71
CA SER A 150 32.91 -0.47 3.90
C SER A 150 31.46 -0.57 4.39
N LEU A 151 30.91 0.49 5.01
CA LEU A 151 29.53 0.56 5.43
C LEU A 151 28.62 1.20 4.36
N ILE A 152 29.23 1.84 3.37
CA ILE A 152 28.54 2.35 2.20
C ILE A 152 28.59 1.24 1.15
N ILE A 153 27.66 0.30 1.23
CA ILE A 153 27.63 -0.90 0.40
C ILE A 153 27.33 -0.58 -1.07
N TYR A 154 26.82 0.62 -1.36
CA TYR A 154 26.33 0.98 -2.69
C TYR A 154 27.06 2.19 -3.25
N ASP A 155 27.53 2.07 -4.50
CA ASP A 155 28.26 3.13 -5.19
C ASP A 155 27.35 4.27 -5.66
N ASN A 156 26.05 4.01 -5.74
CA ASN A 156 25.07 5.01 -6.15
C ASN A 156 23.74 4.86 -5.39
N THR A 157 22.96 5.94 -5.41
CA THR A 157 21.67 6.04 -4.73
C THR A 157 20.66 4.99 -5.21
N LYS A 158 20.68 4.69 -6.51
CA LYS A 158 19.76 3.71 -7.09
C LYS A 158 20.00 2.33 -6.51
N ASP A 159 21.23 1.85 -6.49
CA ASP A 159 21.58 0.53 -5.98
C ASP A 159 21.21 0.41 -4.50
N TRP A 160 21.38 1.48 -3.74
CA TRP A 160 21.00 1.51 -2.33
C TRP A 160 19.48 1.40 -2.14
N ILE A 161 18.69 2.14 -2.93
CA ILE A 161 17.23 2.08 -2.93
C ILE A 161 16.77 0.67 -3.33
N ASP A 162 17.26 0.16 -4.46
CA ASP A 162 16.86 -1.14 -4.99
C ASP A 162 17.15 -2.26 -3.99
N THR A 163 18.35 -2.29 -3.42
CA THR A 163 18.72 -3.33 -2.43
C THR A 163 17.93 -3.20 -1.12
N SER A 164 17.62 -1.97 -0.70
CA SER A 164 16.79 -1.76 0.49
C SER A 164 15.35 -2.23 0.28
N ILE A 165 14.83 -2.07 -0.93
CA ILE A 165 13.53 -2.58 -1.34
C ILE A 165 13.54 -4.11 -1.37
N GLU A 166 14.59 -4.72 -1.93
CA GLU A 166 14.77 -6.18 -1.93
C GLU A 166 14.89 -6.75 -0.52
N ALA A 167 15.68 -6.10 0.36
CA ALA A 167 15.85 -6.53 1.75
C ALA A 167 14.52 -6.56 2.53
N ARG A 168 13.55 -5.75 2.14
CA ARG A 168 12.19 -5.78 2.70
C ARG A 168 11.27 -6.80 2.04
N GLY A 169 11.74 -7.56 1.05
CA GLY A 169 10.90 -8.47 0.28
C GLY A 169 9.87 -7.77 -0.60
N ILE A 170 10.02 -6.46 -0.82
CA ILE A 170 9.16 -5.71 -1.74
C ILE A 170 9.60 -6.05 -3.16
N LYS A 171 8.83 -6.89 -3.82
CA LYS A 171 9.02 -7.20 -5.25
C LYS A 171 8.50 -6.02 -6.07
N LEU A 172 9.35 -5.05 -6.39
CA LEU A 172 9.00 -4.03 -7.38
C LEU A 172 9.15 -4.63 -8.78
N LYS A 173 8.06 -5.12 -9.33
CA LYS A 173 8.00 -5.42 -10.76
C LYS A 173 7.67 -4.11 -11.49
N ILE A 174 8.66 -3.53 -12.15
CA ILE A 174 8.46 -2.38 -13.03
C ILE A 174 7.86 -2.92 -14.33
N THR A 175 6.57 -2.68 -14.50
CA THR A 175 5.88 -3.05 -15.73
C THR A 175 5.84 -1.83 -16.63
N LYS A 176 6.50 -1.91 -17.80
CA LYS A 176 6.37 -0.88 -18.82
C LYS A 176 5.06 -1.09 -19.57
N ILE A 177 4.19 -0.10 -19.54
CA ILE A 177 2.89 -0.12 -20.20
C ILE A 177 2.90 0.96 -21.31
N ASP A 178 2.44 0.61 -22.49
CA ASP A 178 2.37 1.54 -23.63
C ASP A 178 1.05 2.31 -23.59
N ILE A 179 1.03 3.35 -22.75
CA ILE A 179 -0.09 4.28 -22.61
C ILE A 179 0.41 5.73 -22.71
N PRO A 180 -0.44 6.69 -23.09
CA PRO A 180 -0.02 8.07 -23.39
C PRO A 180 0.27 8.93 -22.15
N VAL A 181 0.04 8.40 -20.95
CA VAL A 181 0.24 9.08 -19.67
C VAL A 181 1.22 8.30 -18.80
N SER A 182 1.75 8.94 -17.77
CA SER A 182 2.70 8.28 -16.87
C SER A 182 2.02 7.16 -16.07
N PHE A 183 2.79 6.13 -15.76
CA PHE A 183 2.37 5.00 -14.94
C PHE A 183 3.38 4.80 -13.80
N SER A 184 2.91 5.00 -12.56
CA SER A 184 3.74 4.85 -11.37
C SER A 184 2.87 4.72 -10.13
N SER A 185 3.31 3.95 -9.14
CA SER A 185 2.68 3.94 -7.81
C SER A 185 2.68 5.31 -7.11
N ALA A 186 3.38 6.30 -7.67
CA ALA A 186 3.35 7.68 -7.24
C ALA A 186 1.95 8.32 -7.31
N PHE A 187 1.14 7.86 -8.26
CA PHE A 187 -0.20 8.41 -8.49
C PHE A 187 -1.27 7.77 -7.62
N GLU A 188 -0.92 6.73 -6.87
CA GLU A 188 -1.84 6.08 -5.95
C GLU A 188 -2.30 7.07 -4.86
N GLY A 189 -3.60 7.34 -4.84
CA GLY A 189 -4.20 8.32 -3.92
C GLY A 189 -4.42 9.72 -4.50
N GLU A 190 -4.13 9.96 -5.77
CA GLU A 190 -4.53 11.20 -6.43
C GLU A 190 -6.06 11.39 -6.39
N ILE A 191 -6.48 12.63 -6.12
CA ILE A 191 -7.89 13.00 -6.11
C ILE A 191 -8.20 13.90 -7.29
N ILE A 192 -8.96 13.39 -8.24
CA ILE A 192 -9.45 14.18 -9.37
C ILE A 192 -10.75 14.89 -8.96
N ARG A 193 -10.72 16.23 -8.95
CA ARG A 193 -11.90 17.04 -8.65
C ARG A 193 -12.92 17.01 -9.77
N LYS A 194 -14.19 17.26 -9.45
CA LYS A 194 -15.25 17.33 -10.47
C LYS A 194 -14.98 18.35 -11.58
N GLY A 195 -14.30 19.47 -11.27
CA GLY A 195 -13.94 20.48 -12.26
C GLY A 195 -12.87 20.01 -13.26
N ASP A 196 -12.05 19.07 -12.85
CA ASP A 196 -10.88 18.59 -13.59
C ASP A 196 -11.14 17.25 -14.29
N MET A 197 -12.30 16.63 -14.04
CA MET A 197 -12.65 15.35 -14.66
C MET A 197 -13.22 15.50 -16.07
N GLN A 198 -12.82 14.63 -16.96
CA GLN A 198 -13.41 14.44 -18.28
C GLN A 198 -14.68 13.58 -18.19
N VAL A 199 -14.58 12.45 -17.51
CA VAL A 199 -15.66 11.49 -17.32
C VAL A 199 -15.59 10.86 -15.94
N GLU A 200 -16.76 10.56 -15.34
CA GLU A 200 -16.90 9.81 -14.11
C GLU A 200 -17.64 8.50 -14.40
N ILE A 201 -17.01 7.40 -14.07
CA ILE A 201 -17.66 6.10 -13.98
C ILE A 201 -18.06 5.95 -12.52
N ASP A 202 -19.33 5.96 -12.25
CA ASP A 202 -19.84 5.87 -10.87
C ASP A 202 -21.06 4.97 -10.86
N GLY A 203 -20.98 3.93 -10.09
CA GLY A 203 -22.08 3.02 -9.93
C GLY A 203 -22.17 2.46 -8.53
N SER A 204 -23.40 2.46 -8.04
CA SER A 204 -23.80 1.49 -7.04
C SER A 204 -23.80 0.10 -7.68
N ARG A 205 -23.97 -0.96 -6.87
CA ARG A 205 -24.14 -2.36 -7.30
C ARG A 205 -24.98 -2.57 -8.58
N LYS A 206 -25.58 -1.54 -9.11
CA LYS A 206 -26.48 -1.64 -10.28
C LYS A 206 -25.82 -1.25 -11.60
N ASP A 207 -24.71 -0.52 -11.59
CA ASP A 207 -24.26 0.16 -12.81
C ASP A 207 -22.80 -0.08 -13.17
N CYS A 208 -21.96 -0.45 -12.20
CA CYS A 208 -20.54 -0.70 -12.42
C CYS A 208 -20.06 -1.91 -11.61
N PHE A 209 -19.17 -2.71 -12.20
CA PHE A 209 -18.57 -3.84 -11.50
C PHE A 209 -17.22 -4.23 -12.11
N GLU A 210 -16.45 -4.95 -11.33
CA GLU A 210 -15.17 -5.57 -11.72
C GLU A 210 -15.28 -7.06 -11.48
N LEU A 211 -15.10 -7.86 -12.51
CA LEU A 211 -15.20 -9.30 -12.44
C LEU A 211 -13.99 -9.97 -13.05
N VAL A 212 -13.31 -10.79 -12.28
CA VAL A 212 -12.28 -11.71 -12.77
C VAL A 212 -12.83 -13.12 -12.80
N THR A 213 -12.63 -13.82 -13.91
CA THR A 213 -13.08 -15.20 -14.07
C THR A 213 -11.98 -16.08 -14.64
N THR A 214 -11.86 -17.28 -14.07
CA THR A 214 -10.99 -18.33 -14.58
C THR A 214 -11.68 -19.05 -15.73
N LYS A 215 -10.97 -19.25 -16.81
CA LYS A 215 -11.43 -19.93 -18.02
C LYS A 215 -10.44 -20.99 -18.48
N ASP A 216 -10.90 -21.87 -19.35
CA ASP A 216 -9.98 -22.77 -20.05
C ASP A 216 -9.05 -21.99 -20.99
N ALA A 217 -7.81 -22.45 -21.14
CA ALA A 217 -6.81 -21.80 -21.98
C ALA A 217 -7.21 -21.70 -23.47
N SER A 218 -8.15 -22.51 -23.91
CA SER A 218 -8.72 -22.45 -25.27
C SER A 218 -9.76 -21.34 -25.44
N GLU A 219 -10.32 -20.82 -24.33
CA GLU A 219 -11.34 -19.78 -24.34
C GLU A 219 -10.72 -18.38 -24.18
N VAL A 220 -9.45 -18.29 -23.74
CA VAL A 220 -8.74 -17.01 -23.51
C VAL A 220 -7.77 -16.74 -24.65
N GLU A 221 -7.98 -15.62 -25.30
CA GLU A 221 -7.04 -15.07 -26.29
C GLU A 221 -6.12 -14.07 -25.59
N ASP A 222 -4.84 -14.45 -25.44
CA ASP A 222 -3.88 -13.64 -24.69
C ASP A 222 -3.70 -12.25 -25.29
N HIS A 223 -3.71 -11.21 -24.46
CA HIS A 223 -3.62 -9.79 -24.83
C HIS A 223 -4.81 -9.26 -25.65
N LYS A 224 -5.94 -9.95 -25.67
CA LYS A 224 -7.14 -9.42 -26.30
C LYS A 224 -7.80 -8.39 -25.40
N ILE A 225 -7.90 -7.16 -25.90
CA ILE A 225 -8.58 -6.06 -25.24
C ILE A 225 -9.72 -5.59 -26.12
N VAL A 226 -10.93 -5.66 -25.59
CA VAL A 226 -12.16 -5.27 -26.28
C VAL A 226 -12.83 -4.15 -25.51
N VAL A 227 -13.19 -3.08 -26.19
CA VAL A 227 -14.02 -2.00 -25.64
C VAL A 227 -15.35 -1.99 -26.41
N GLU A 228 -16.46 -2.06 -25.69
CA GLU A 228 -17.81 -2.03 -26.25
C GLU A 228 -18.55 -0.81 -25.69
N GLY A 229 -19.24 -0.09 -26.56
CA GLY A 229 -19.95 1.15 -26.23
C GLY A 229 -19.18 2.40 -26.65
N PRO A 230 -19.62 3.58 -26.20
CA PRO A 230 -18.99 4.84 -26.58
C PRO A 230 -17.58 4.99 -26.01
N GLU A 231 -16.69 5.65 -26.76
CA GLU A 231 -15.37 6.03 -26.27
C GLU A 231 -15.43 7.38 -25.55
N ILE A 232 -14.36 7.77 -24.84
CA ILE A 232 -14.33 8.97 -23.98
C ILE A 232 -14.69 10.26 -24.74
N ASP A 233 -14.28 10.38 -25.99
CA ASP A 233 -14.55 11.53 -26.85
C ASP A 233 -16.02 11.63 -27.31
N GLU A 234 -16.78 10.55 -27.23
CA GLU A 234 -18.22 10.52 -27.53
C GLU A 234 -19.08 10.84 -26.30
N ILE A 235 -18.46 10.98 -25.12
CA ILE A 235 -19.14 11.24 -23.84
C ILE A 235 -19.03 12.71 -23.50
N PRO A 236 -20.14 13.39 -23.14
CA PRO A 236 -20.09 14.81 -22.75
C PRO A 236 -19.19 15.02 -21.52
N VAL A 237 -18.38 16.07 -21.55
CA VAL A 237 -17.43 16.42 -20.48
C VAL A 237 -18.15 16.54 -19.13
N GLY A 238 -17.58 15.91 -18.11
CA GLY A 238 -18.12 15.91 -16.76
C GLY A 238 -19.32 15.00 -16.53
N SER A 239 -19.67 14.18 -17.52
CA SER A 239 -20.77 13.22 -17.41
C SER A 239 -20.43 12.01 -16.55
N LYS A 240 -21.48 11.38 -16.03
CA LYS A 240 -21.41 10.05 -15.43
C LYS A 240 -21.87 8.99 -16.44
N ILE A 241 -21.20 7.85 -16.41
CA ILE A 241 -21.52 6.70 -17.25
C ILE A 241 -21.31 5.40 -16.48
N SER A 242 -22.10 4.38 -16.76
CA SER A 242 -21.86 3.03 -16.28
C SER A 242 -20.75 2.34 -17.08
N MET A 243 -19.91 1.57 -16.43
CA MET A 243 -18.86 0.79 -17.07
C MET A 243 -18.51 -0.45 -16.23
N SER A 244 -18.16 -1.52 -16.91
CA SER A 244 -17.70 -2.76 -16.27
C SER A 244 -16.39 -3.22 -16.86
N TYR A 245 -15.57 -3.80 -16.01
CA TYR A 245 -14.36 -4.52 -16.39
C TYR A 245 -14.58 -6.01 -16.19
N THR A 246 -14.44 -6.80 -17.23
CA THR A 246 -14.38 -8.25 -17.13
C THR A 246 -13.00 -8.71 -17.58
N VAL A 247 -12.32 -9.42 -16.70
CA VAL A 247 -11.01 -9.98 -16.95
C VAL A 247 -11.14 -11.50 -16.93
N GLU A 248 -10.79 -12.14 -18.03
CA GLU A 248 -10.77 -13.59 -18.13
C GLU A 248 -9.31 -14.06 -18.14
N VAL A 249 -8.99 -14.97 -17.24
CA VAL A 249 -7.62 -15.46 -17.06
C VAL A 249 -7.58 -16.98 -17.20
N ALA A 250 -6.49 -17.49 -17.72
CA ALA A 250 -6.19 -18.91 -17.78
C ALA A 250 -4.74 -19.19 -17.43
N GLY A 251 -4.48 -20.32 -16.81
CA GLY A 251 -3.15 -20.77 -16.47
C GLY A 251 -3.17 -22.12 -15.77
N LYS A 252 -2.06 -22.86 -15.82
CA LYS A 252 -1.95 -24.21 -15.26
C LYS A 252 -2.27 -24.30 -13.78
N ASN A 253 -1.90 -23.25 -13.03
CA ASN A 253 -2.07 -23.20 -11.58
C ASN A 253 -3.18 -22.23 -11.17
N MET A 254 -3.95 -21.70 -12.13
CA MET A 254 -5.04 -20.79 -11.84
C MET A 254 -6.21 -21.51 -11.20
N GLN A 255 -6.80 -20.91 -10.18
CA GLN A 255 -7.93 -21.44 -9.42
C GLN A 255 -8.99 -20.36 -9.21
N PRO A 256 -10.28 -20.72 -9.20
CA PRO A 256 -11.36 -19.75 -8.94
C PRO A 256 -11.23 -18.99 -7.61
N ASP A 257 -10.61 -19.59 -6.61
CA ASP A 257 -10.38 -18.94 -5.32
C ASP A 257 -9.40 -17.75 -5.40
N PHE A 258 -8.62 -17.64 -6.47
CA PHE A 258 -7.72 -16.50 -6.71
C PHE A 258 -8.42 -15.28 -7.35
N GLU A 259 -9.58 -15.49 -7.98
CA GLU A 259 -10.31 -14.42 -8.69
C GLU A 259 -10.57 -13.19 -7.82
N PRO A 260 -11.08 -13.31 -6.57
CA PRO A 260 -11.30 -12.16 -5.70
C PRO A 260 -10.01 -11.42 -5.32
N VAL A 261 -8.87 -12.13 -5.24
CA VAL A 261 -7.57 -11.51 -4.97
C VAL A 261 -7.16 -10.60 -6.12
N PHE A 262 -7.38 -11.05 -7.37
CA PHE A 262 -7.09 -10.26 -8.56
C PHE A 262 -8.03 -9.05 -8.67
N GLU A 263 -9.32 -9.22 -8.38
CA GLU A 263 -10.30 -8.13 -8.37
C GLU A 263 -9.89 -7.00 -7.42
N ARG A 264 -9.42 -7.34 -6.21
CA ARG A 264 -8.94 -6.34 -5.24
C ARG A 264 -7.71 -5.57 -5.69
N LYS A 265 -6.95 -6.10 -6.63
CA LYS A 265 -5.77 -5.40 -7.19
C LYS A 265 -6.13 -4.42 -8.29
N ILE A 266 -7.31 -4.52 -8.90
CA ILE A 266 -7.71 -3.67 -10.04
C ILE A 266 -7.62 -2.19 -9.65
N HIS A 267 -8.18 -1.78 -8.51
CA HIS A 267 -8.13 -0.39 -8.09
C HIS A 267 -6.69 0.12 -7.89
N SER A 268 -5.84 -0.69 -7.27
CA SER A 268 -4.43 -0.35 -7.08
C SER A 268 -3.69 -0.23 -8.41
N PHE A 269 -3.98 -1.11 -9.36
CA PHE A 269 -3.38 -1.03 -10.70
C PHE A 269 -3.80 0.23 -11.45
N LEU A 270 -5.08 0.56 -11.40
CA LEU A 270 -5.62 1.73 -12.09
C LEU A 270 -5.20 3.05 -11.41
N ASN A 271 -5.08 3.08 -10.07
CA ASN A 271 -4.57 4.24 -9.35
C ASN A 271 -3.09 4.55 -9.61
N CYS A 272 -2.34 3.65 -10.24
CA CYS A 272 -0.98 3.93 -10.69
C CYS A 272 -0.92 4.69 -12.04
N VAL A 273 -2.05 4.94 -12.68
CA VAL A 273 -2.13 5.77 -13.90
C VAL A 273 -2.25 7.24 -13.47
N GLU A 274 -1.35 8.10 -13.98
CA GLU A 274 -1.47 9.55 -13.81
C GLU A 274 -2.85 10.00 -14.28
N GLY A 275 -3.51 10.88 -13.54
CA GLY A 275 -4.81 11.44 -13.92
C GLY A 275 -5.99 10.48 -13.94
N LEU A 276 -5.84 9.28 -13.39
CA LEU A 276 -6.92 8.33 -13.16
C LEU A 276 -7.10 8.09 -11.66
N MET A 277 -8.30 8.29 -11.16
CA MET A 277 -8.68 8.00 -9.78
C MET A 277 -9.67 6.86 -9.75
N HIS A 278 -9.36 5.82 -9.00
CA HIS A 278 -10.24 4.68 -8.79
C HIS A 278 -10.48 4.47 -7.29
N THR A 279 -11.73 4.43 -6.89
CA THR A 279 -12.18 4.10 -5.53
C THR A 279 -13.23 3.00 -5.56
N GLY A 280 -13.21 2.16 -4.55
CA GLY A 280 -14.10 1.01 -4.46
C GLY A 280 -13.50 -0.27 -5.02
N GLN A 281 -14.26 -1.34 -4.93
CA GLN A 281 -13.86 -2.68 -5.33
C GLN A 281 -15.07 -3.51 -5.74
N ARG A 282 -14.86 -4.47 -6.63
CA ARG A 282 -15.83 -5.47 -7.03
C ARG A 282 -17.10 -4.86 -7.65
N ASP A 283 -18.16 -4.72 -6.86
CA ASP A 283 -19.49 -4.29 -7.28
C ASP A 283 -19.86 -2.85 -6.86
N MET A 284 -18.88 -2.12 -6.31
CA MET A 284 -19.01 -0.71 -5.98
C MET A 284 -17.74 0.03 -6.37
N ILE A 285 -17.76 0.73 -7.48
CA ILE A 285 -16.60 1.46 -8.00
C ILE A 285 -16.97 2.89 -8.38
N ARG A 286 -15.97 3.77 -8.23
CA ARG A 286 -15.98 5.10 -8.80
C ARG A 286 -14.63 5.34 -9.46
N VAL A 287 -14.64 5.65 -10.75
CA VAL A 287 -13.44 5.98 -11.50
C VAL A 287 -13.61 7.35 -12.12
N ARG A 288 -12.59 8.19 -12.00
CA ARG A 288 -12.51 9.47 -12.71
C ARG A 288 -11.29 9.49 -13.60
N ILE A 289 -11.49 9.98 -14.81
CA ILE A 289 -10.41 10.25 -15.76
C ILE A 289 -10.31 11.77 -15.89
N SER A 290 -9.10 12.31 -15.81
CA SER A 290 -8.85 13.75 -15.88
C SER A 290 -8.99 14.28 -17.31
N LYS A 291 -9.23 15.58 -17.43
CA LYS A 291 -9.18 16.28 -18.73
C LYS A 291 -7.78 16.25 -19.33
N ALA A 292 -6.76 16.35 -18.47
CA ALA A 292 -5.36 16.33 -18.91
C ALA A 292 -5.02 15.00 -19.58
N ASP A 293 -5.47 13.88 -19.04
CA ASP A 293 -5.25 12.56 -19.64
C ASP A 293 -5.99 12.40 -20.95
N PHE A 294 -7.23 12.85 -20.98
CA PHE A 294 -7.99 12.86 -22.23
C PHE A 294 -7.28 13.67 -23.32
N GLU A 295 -6.77 14.86 -23.01
CA GLU A 295 -6.00 15.70 -23.92
C GLU A 295 -4.67 15.04 -24.34
N ALA A 296 -4.05 14.25 -23.47
CA ALA A 296 -2.89 13.44 -23.76
C ALA A 296 -3.19 12.22 -24.66
N GLY A 297 -4.48 11.94 -24.92
CA GLY A 297 -4.92 10.83 -25.78
C GLY A 297 -5.27 9.55 -25.04
N PHE A 298 -5.50 9.61 -23.72
CA PHE A 298 -5.96 8.45 -22.94
C PHE A 298 -7.36 8.00 -23.40
N LYS A 299 -7.54 6.69 -23.51
CA LYS A 299 -8.78 6.04 -23.95
C LYS A 299 -9.13 4.89 -23.02
N PHE A 300 -10.39 4.43 -23.04
CA PHE A 300 -10.79 3.25 -22.24
C PHE A 300 -9.96 2.00 -22.54
N ARG A 301 -9.52 1.83 -23.78
CA ARG A 301 -8.61 0.73 -24.13
C ARG A 301 -7.35 0.71 -23.24
N HIS A 302 -6.81 1.87 -22.87
CA HIS A 302 -5.59 1.95 -22.06
C HIS A 302 -5.81 1.40 -20.64
N ILE A 303 -7.04 1.47 -20.10
CA ILE A 303 -7.42 0.75 -18.88
C ILE A 303 -7.19 -0.76 -19.05
N GLY A 304 -7.61 -1.29 -20.19
CA GLY A 304 -7.39 -2.71 -20.53
C GLY A 304 -5.91 -3.09 -20.63
N GLU A 305 -5.09 -2.22 -21.24
CA GLU A 305 -3.63 -2.43 -21.31
C GLU A 305 -2.98 -2.46 -19.91
N VAL A 306 -3.42 -1.57 -19.01
CA VAL A 306 -2.95 -1.56 -17.62
C VAL A 306 -3.34 -2.85 -16.89
N LEU A 307 -4.61 -3.25 -16.98
CA LEU A 307 -5.09 -4.46 -16.33
C LEU A 307 -4.37 -5.70 -16.85
N TYR A 308 -4.24 -5.84 -18.16
CA TYR A 308 -3.51 -6.93 -18.78
C TYR A 308 -2.06 -6.99 -18.29
N ALA A 309 -1.33 -5.88 -18.43
CA ALA A 309 0.09 -5.83 -18.10
C ALA A 309 0.34 -6.10 -16.61
N LYS A 310 -0.49 -5.54 -15.73
CA LYS A 310 -0.35 -5.72 -14.29
C LYS A 310 -0.72 -7.12 -13.83
N ILE A 311 -1.82 -7.69 -14.32
CA ILE A 311 -2.21 -9.05 -13.99
C ILE A 311 -1.16 -10.07 -14.45
N LYS A 312 -0.66 -9.92 -15.68
CA LYS A 312 0.41 -10.80 -16.21
C LYS A 312 1.72 -10.66 -15.43
N SER A 313 2.06 -9.46 -14.96
CA SER A 313 3.32 -9.25 -14.22
C SER A 313 3.23 -9.61 -12.75
N GLU A 314 2.11 -9.33 -12.10
CA GLU A 314 1.95 -9.58 -10.65
C GLU A 314 1.65 -11.07 -10.35
N PHE A 315 0.96 -11.74 -11.28
CA PHE A 315 0.51 -13.12 -11.12
C PHE A 315 1.10 -14.07 -12.19
N ASP A 316 2.33 -13.81 -12.60
CA ASP A 316 3.04 -14.58 -13.65
C ASP A 316 3.23 -16.07 -13.33
N THR A 317 3.14 -16.46 -12.06
CA THR A 317 3.23 -17.86 -11.61
C THR A 317 1.96 -18.66 -11.86
N VAL A 318 0.83 -17.97 -12.03
CA VAL A 318 -0.50 -18.61 -12.18
C VAL A 318 -1.25 -18.19 -13.42
N VAL A 319 -0.94 -17.03 -14.02
CA VAL A 319 -1.61 -16.51 -15.22
C VAL A 319 -0.76 -16.67 -16.47
N ASP A 320 -1.12 -17.64 -17.31
CA ASP A 320 -0.49 -17.85 -18.64
C ASP A 320 -1.11 -16.93 -19.70
N LYS A 321 -2.44 -16.75 -19.66
CA LYS A 321 -3.20 -15.93 -20.60
C LYS A 321 -4.18 -15.02 -19.86
N CYS A 322 -4.37 -13.82 -20.42
CA CYS A 322 -5.30 -12.83 -19.89
C CYS A 322 -5.96 -12.06 -21.04
N GLN A 323 -7.27 -11.90 -20.98
CA GLN A 323 -8.01 -10.99 -21.87
C GLN A 323 -8.90 -10.07 -21.06
N VAL A 324 -9.12 -8.86 -21.57
CA VAL A 324 -9.88 -7.82 -20.89
C VAL A 324 -10.99 -7.32 -21.81
N ARG A 325 -12.19 -7.23 -21.23
CA ARG A 325 -13.34 -6.62 -21.92
C ARG A 325 -13.87 -5.49 -21.05
N ILE A 326 -13.99 -4.32 -21.65
CA ILE A 326 -14.54 -3.12 -21.04
C ILE A 326 -15.86 -2.83 -21.75
N VAL A 327 -16.92 -2.71 -20.98
CA VAL A 327 -18.27 -2.45 -21.50
C VAL A 327 -18.76 -1.14 -20.94
N VAL A 328 -19.08 -0.19 -21.82
CA VAL A 328 -19.46 1.17 -21.49
C VAL A 328 -20.92 1.41 -21.86
N GLY A 329 -21.70 1.93 -20.89
CA GLY A 329 -23.12 2.25 -21.07
C GLY A 329 -24.08 1.27 -20.38
N ASP A 330 -25.31 1.71 -20.13
CA ASP A 330 -26.27 1.04 -19.25
C ASP A 330 -26.79 -0.30 -19.80
N GLU A 331 -27.21 -0.31 -21.09
CA GLU A 331 -27.83 -1.49 -21.67
C GLU A 331 -26.88 -2.69 -21.77
N PRO A 332 -25.66 -2.57 -22.33
CA PRO A 332 -24.75 -3.70 -22.41
C PRO A 332 -24.29 -4.19 -21.04
N ASN A 333 -24.20 -3.31 -20.04
CA ASN A 333 -23.83 -3.69 -18.68
C ASN A 333 -24.92 -4.47 -17.95
N ALA A 334 -26.18 -4.25 -18.25
CA ALA A 334 -27.29 -4.89 -17.52
C ALA A 334 -27.29 -6.42 -17.60
N ALA A 335 -26.95 -6.99 -18.76
CA ALA A 335 -26.86 -8.44 -18.95
C ALA A 335 -25.66 -9.05 -18.22
N LEU A 336 -24.50 -8.40 -18.31
CA LEU A 336 -23.27 -8.85 -17.66
C LEU A 336 -23.37 -8.77 -16.15
N ARG A 337 -24.00 -7.73 -15.62
CA ARG A 337 -24.20 -7.52 -14.18
C ARG A 337 -24.99 -8.65 -13.52
N LYS A 338 -26.01 -9.18 -14.17
CA LYS A 338 -26.75 -10.32 -13.62
C LYS A 338 -25.80 -11.48 -13.35
N HIS A 339 -24.92 -11.77 -14.30
CA HIS A 339 -23.91 -12.81 -14.14
C HIS A 339 -22.90 -12.48 -13.05
N ALA A 340 -22.40 -11.24 -12.99
CA ALA A 340 -21.45 -10.81 -11.95
C ALA A 340 -22.05 -10.95 -10.56
N ASN A 341 -23.29 -10.50 -10.36
CA ASN A 341 -24.00 -10.65 -9.07
C ASN A 341 -24.17 -12.11 -8.66
N GLU A 342 -24.51 -13.00 -9.59
CA GLU A 342 -24.62 -14.44 -9.31
C GLU A 342 -23.26 -15.03 -8.85
N VAL A 343 -22.16 -14.56 -9.41
CA VAL A 343 -20.80 -14.98 -8.99
C VAL A 343 -20.48 -14.43 -7.60
N PHE A 344 -20.73 -13.15 -7.37
CA PHE A 344 -20.48 -12.51 -6.08
C PHE A 344 -21.31 -13.10 -4.96
N ASP A 345 -22.62 -13.33 -5.20
CA ASP A 345 -23.51 -13.93 -4.21
C ASP A 345 -23.06 -15.34 -3.82
N LYS A 346 -22.62 -16.16 -4.78
CA LYS A 346 -22.07 -17.50 -4.50
C LYS A 346 -20.81 -17.47 -3.64
N ARG A 347 -19.91 -16.49 -3.90
CA ARG A 347 -18.71 -16.30 -3.09
C ARG A 347 -19.05 -15.87 -1.67
N ASP A 348 -19.97 -14.92 -1.53
CA ASP A 348 -20.44 -14.41 -0.24
C ASP A 348 -21.19 -15.49 0.57
N GLU A 349 -22.02 -16.30 -0.06
CA GLU A 349 -22.71 -17.44 0.58
C GLU A 349 -21.72 -18.49 1.09
N ARG A 350 -20.65 -18.75 0.34
CA ARG A 350 -19.62 -19.68 0.78
C ARG A 350 -18.97 -19.24 2.08
N LEU A 351 -18.65 -17.95 2.21
CA LEU A 351 -18.06 -17.41 3.44
C LEU A 351 -19.06 -17.44 4.60
N LYS A 352 -20.32 -17.07 4.37
CA LYS A 352 -21.40 -17.06 5.40
C LYS A 352 -21.69 -18.44 6.01
N SER A 353 -21.34 -19.51 5.29
CA SER A 353 -21.51 -20.88 5.78
C SER A 353 -20.36 -21.38 6.67
N MET A 354 -19.31 -20.58 6.85
CA MET A 354 -18.12 -20.94 7.61
C MET A 354 -18.15 -20.31 9.00
N THR A 355 -17.63 -21.05 9.98
CA THR A 355 -17.40 -20.56 11.33
C THR A 355 -15.93 -20.70 11.72
N ASP A 356 -15.53 -20.04 12.77
CA ASP A 356 -14.15 -20.11 13.26
C ASP A 356 -13.75 -21.54 13.66
N GLU A 357 -14.71 -22.36 14.13
CA GLU A 357 -14.49 -23.77 14.46
C GLU A 357 -14.33 -24.64 13.20
N SER A 358 -14.94 -24.24 12.09
CA SER A 358 -14.98 -25.05 10.86
C SER A 358 -13.65 -25.07 10.10
N VAL A 359 -12.70 -24.22 10.46
CA VAL A 359 -11.40 -24.10 9.78
C VAL A 359 -10.24 -24.56 10.66
N PRO A 360 -9.19 -25.15 10.10
CA PRO A 360 -8.04 -25.61 10.89
C PRO A 360 -7.09 -24.49 11.31
N VAL A 361 -7.06 -23.38 10.59
CA VAL A 361 -6.13 -22.25 10.81
C VAL A 361 -6.82 -20.92 10.55
N PHE A 362 -6.28 -19.86 11.13
CA PHE A 362 -6.55 -18.48 10.79
C PHE A 362 -5.45 -17.91 9.89
N TYR A 363 -5.57 -16.66 9.50
CA TYR A 363 -4.53 -15.97 8.73
C TYR A 363 -4.24 -14.59 9.35
N SER A 364 -2.96 -14.21 9.34
CA SER A 364 -2.60 -12.81 9.55
C SER A 364 -2.77 -12.01 8.26
N CYS A 365 -2.94 -10.68 8.40
CA CYS A 365 -2.84 -9.76 7.27
C CYS A 365 -2.04 -8.53 7.70
N ILE A 366 -0.94 -8.26 7.00
CA ILE A 366 -0.04 -7.13 7.25
C ILE A 366 0.02 -6.15 6.08
N MET A 367 -0.94 -6.17 5.17
CA MET A 367 -0.95 -5.27 3.99
C MET A 367 -0.87 -3.79 4.39
N CYS A 368 -1.47 -3.41 5.52
CA CYS A 368 -1.49 -2.03 6.00
C CYS A 368 -0.16 -1.56 6.59
N GLN A 369 0.84 -2.43 6.77
CA GLN A 369 2.15 -2.06 7.29
C GLN A 369 2.93 -1.09 6.39
N ALA A 370 2.47 -0.92 5.15
CA ALA A 370 2.94 0.16 4.29
C ALA A 370 2.69 1.56 4.88
N PHE A 371 1.63 1.72 5.66
CA PHE A 371 1.21 3.00 6.27
C PHE A 371 1.33 2.97 7.79
N SER A 372 1.11 1.82 8.41
CA SER A 372 1.18 1.59 9.84
C SER A 372 2.08 0.38 10.12
N PRO A 373 3.36 0.57 10.40
CA PRO A 373 4.36 -0.51 10.45
C PRO A 373 4.07 -1.64 11.43
N SER A 374 3.35 -1.36 12.51
CA SER A 374 2.98 -2.34 13.53
C SER A 374 1.57 -2.92 13.38
N HIS A 375 0.86 -2.54 12.30
CA HIS A 375 -0.50 -3.02 12.11
C HIS A 375 -0.53 -4.49 11.67
N VAL A 376 -1.33 -5.29 12.38
CA VAL A 376 -1.64 -6.67 12.00
C VAL A 376 -3.12 -6.95 12.24
N CYS A 377 -3.75 -7.62 11.28
CA CYS A 377 -5.08 -8.20 11.47
C CYS A 377 -4.96 -9.72 11.60
N ILE A 378 -5.76 -10.32 12.44
CA ILE A 378 -6.06 -11.74 12.39
C ILE A 378 -7.40 -11.91 11.70
N VAL A 379 -7.39 -12.65 10.62
CA VAL A 379 -8.54 -12.86 9.74
C VAL A 379 -9.05 -14.27 9.94
N THR A 380 -10.32 -14.37 10.33
CA THR A 380 -11.02 -15.63 10.56
C THR A 380 -12.27 -15.69 9.67
N PRO A 381 -12.96 -16.82 9.54
CA PRO A 381 -14.24 -16.88 8.84
C PRO A 381 -15.27 -15.85 9.32
N GLU A 382 -15.29 -15.56 10.62
CA GLU A 382 -16.27 -14.65 11.24
C GLU A 382 -15.71 -13.25 11.47
N ARG A 383 -14.41 -13.04 11.23
CA ARG A 383 -13.74 -11.75 11.39
C ARG A 383 -12.93 -11.37 10.15
N LEU A 384 -13.42 -10.38 9.45
CA LEU A 384 -12.73 -9.76 8.32
C LEU A 384 -11.50 -8.96 8.80
N GLY A 385 -10.57 -8.72 7.90
CA GLY A 385 -9.59 -7.64 8.10
C GLY A 385 -10.31 -6.33 8.40
N LEU A 386 -9.69 -5.44 9.20
CA LEU A 386 -10.30 -4.17 9.61
C LEU A 386 -10.73 -3.27 8.43
N CYS A 387 -10.08 -3.41 7.28
CA CYS A 387 -10.48 -2.72 6.05
C CYS A 387 -11.82 -3.22 5.46
N GLY A 388 -12.39 -4.33 5.98
CA GLY A 388 -13.59 -4.96 5.43
C GLY A 388 -13.39 -5.65 4.08
N ALA A 389 -12.18 -5.60 3.50
CA ALA A 389 -11.90 -6.10 2.16
C ALA A 389 -11.24 -7.48 2.12
N VAL A 390 -10.65 -7.94 3.21
CA VAL A 390 -9.94 -9.23 3.28
C VAL A 390 -10.73 -10.19 4.14
N SER A 391 -11.34 -11.18 3.52
CA SER A 391 -11.99 -12.31 4.17
C SER A 391 -10.98 -13.45 4.43
N TRP A 392 -11.38 -14.46 5.18
CA TRP A 392 -10.57 -15.65 5.41
C TRP A 392 -10.20 -16.38 4.10
N LEU A 393 -11.15 -16.48 3.17
CA LEU A 393 -10.92 -17.08 1.85
C LEU A 393 -9.91 -16.26 1.05
N ASP A 394 -9.97 -14.95 1.16
CA ASP A 394 -9.03 -14.05 0.49
C ASP A 394 -7.63 -14.15 1.07
N ALA A 395 -7.52 -14.21 2.39
CA ALA A 395 -6.24 -14.37 3.07
C ALA A 395 -5.60 -15.73 2.74
N LYS A 396 -6.41 -16.80 2.70
CA LYS A 396 -6.00 -18.13 2.26
C LYS A 396 -5.45 -18.11 0.84
N ALA A 397 -6.22 -17.57 -0.10
CA ALA A 397 -5.82 -17.48 -1.50
C ALA A 397 -4.56 -16.60 -1.69
N THR A 398 -4.45 -15.51 -0.94
CA THR A 398 -3.25 -14.66 -0.95
C THR A 398 -2.01 -15.41 -0.46
N ASN A 399 -2.14 -16.21 0.61
CA ASN A 399 -1.03 -17.04 1.10
C ASN A 399 -0.64 -18.14 0.10
N GLU A 400 -1.61 -18.77 -0.57
CA GLU A 400 -1.32 -19.77 -1.61
C GLU A 400 -0.61 -19.17 -2.83
N LEU A 401 -0.97 -17.93 -3.22
CA LEU A 401 -0.32 -17.20 -4.32
C LEU A 401 1.08 -16.71 -3.96
N ASP A 402 1.26 -16.24 -2.74
CA ASP A 402 2.53 -15.74 -2.23
C ASP A 402 2.74 -16.20 -0.78
N PRO A 403 3.37 -17.37 -0.56
CA PRO A 403 3.61 -17.91 0.77
C PRO A 403 4.52 -17.04 1.66
N GLN A 404 5.25 -16.10 1.06
CA GLN A 404 6.07 -15.10 1.79
C GLN A 404 5.40 -13.72 1.81
N GLY A 405 4.16 -13.65 1.34
CA GLY A 405 3.40 -12.42 1.20
C GLY A 405 2.77 -11.93 2.49
N PRO A 406 1.84 -10.99 2.38
CA PRO A 406 1.27 -10.29 3.53
C PRO A 406 0.28 -11.11 4.36
N CYS A 407 -0.17 -12.25 3.89
CA CYS A 407 -1.08 -13.14 4.62
C CYS A 407 -0.35 -14.44 4.99
N GLN A 408 -0.20 -14.69 6.29
CA GLN A 408 0.49 -15.85 6.80
C GLN A 408 -0.43 -16.76 7.61
N VAL A 409 -0.18 -18.06 7.59
CA VAL A 409 -0.94 -19.03 8.37
C VAL A 409 -0.73 -18.77 9.87
N VAL A 410 -1.82 -18.77 10.63
CA VAL A 410 -1.83 -18.66 12.09
C VAL A 410 -2.56 -19.87 12.65
N THR A 411 -1.87 -20.68 13.43
CA THR A 411 -2.48 -21.82 14.13
C THR A 411 -3.41 -21.36 15.23
N LYS A 412 -4.31 -22.22 15.68
CA LYS A 412 -5.27 -21.95 16.74
C LYS A 412 -5.43 -23.12 17.73
N GLU A 413 -4.35 -23.86 17.94
CA GLU A 413 -4.37 -25.09 18.70
C GLU A 413 -4.45 -24.84 20.23
N ARG A 414 -3.86 -23.75 20.72
CA ARG A 414 -3.75 -23.43 22.13
C ARG A 414 -4.74 -22.36 22.55
N CYS A 415 -6.03 -22.75 22.63
CA CYS A 415 -7.07 -21.85 23.13
C CYS A 415 -6.93 -21.65 24.65
N THR A 416 -6.83 -20.40 25.11
CA THR A 416 -6.73 -20.02 26.51
C THR A 416 -8.03 -19.50 27.11
N ASP A 417 -8.90 -18.91 26.29
CA ASP A 417 -10.27 -18.50 26.67
C ASP A 417 -11.20 -18.55 25.46
N GLU A 418 -12.05 -19.58 25.40
CA GLU A 418 -13.01 -19.78 24.32
C GLU A 418 -14.04 -18.65 24.23
N ARG A 419 -14.39 -18.05 25.36
CA ARG A 419 -15.42 -17.01 25.42
C ARG A 419 -14.99 -15.71 24.76
N THR A 420 -13.74 -15.33 24.94
CA THR A 420 -13.16 -14.10 24.37
C THR A 420 -12.44 -14.36 23.04
N GLY A 421 -12.27 -15.63 22.68
CA GLY A 421 -11.52 -16.03 21.47
C GLY A 421 -10.04 -15.74 21.60
N ARG A 422 -9.46 -16.09 22.76
CA ARG A 422 -8.03 -15.91 23.00
C ARG A 422 -7.27 -17.20 22.74
N TYR A 423 -6.25 -17.13 21.92
CA TYR A 423 -5.39 -18.23 21.56
C TYR A 423 -3.92 -17.80 21.72
N GLU A 424 -3.11 -18.63 22.35
CA GLU A 424 -1.67 -18.37 22.56
C GLU A 424 -0.94 -18.28 21.20
N ASP A 425 -1.31 -19.13 20.23
CA ASP A 425 -0.75 -19.09 18.87
C ASP A 425 -1.06 -17.77 18.14
N VAL A 426 -2.25 -17.22 18.36
CA VAL A 426 -2.67 -15.94 17.83
C VAL A 426 -1.89 -14.79 18.48
N ASP A 427 -1.70 -14.85 19.80
CA ASP A 427 -0.92 -13.88 20.55
C ASP A 427 0.54 -13.85 20.07
N GLU A 428 1.17 -15.03 19.84
CA GLU A 428 2.51 -15.13 19.28
C GLU A 428 2.58 -14.52 17.88
N ALA A 429 1.61 -14.81 17.00
CA ALA A 429 1.57 -14.25 15.65
C ALA A 429 1.37 -12.73 15.67
N VAL A 430 0.50 -12.24 16.54
CA VAL A 430 0.26 -10.79 16.72
C VAL A 430 1.52 -10.09 17.23
N ALA A 431 2.19 -10.64 18.24
CA ALA A 431 3.44 -10.08 18.75
C ALA A 431 4.54 -10.07 17.67
N GLN A 432 4.68 -11.16 16.94
CA GLN A 432 5.66 -11.27 15.84
C GLN A 432 5.40 -10.24 14.74
N TYR A 433 4.18 -10.19 14.20
CA TYR A 433 3.86 -9.37 13.03
C TYR A 433 3.63 -7.90 13.37
N SER A 434 3.31 -7.57 14.60
CA SER A 434 3.27 -6.18 15.08
C SER A 434 4.64 -5.64 15.52
N HIS A 435 5.71 -6.45 15.39
CA HIS A 435 7.04 -6.12 15.88
C HIS A 435 7.07 -5.82 17.38
N GLY A 436 6.27 -6.54 18.17
CA GLY A 436 6.16 -6.37 19.62
C GLY A 436 5.27 -5.20 20.08
N ALA A 437 4.64 -4.48 19.14
CA ALA A 437 3.72 -3.39 19.52
C ALA A 437 2.41 -3.88 20.14
N LEU A 438 2.05 -5.12 19.89
CA LEU A 438 0.89 -5.82 20.45
C LEU A 438 1.37 -7.13 21.05
N GLU A 439 0.90 -7.46 22.24
CA GLU A 439 1.25 -8.70 22.94
C GLU A 439 0.18 -9.78 22.78
N HIS A 440 -1.07 -9.36 22.63
CA HIS A 440 -2.22 -10.27 22.52
C HIS A 440 -3.42 -9.60 21.83
N VAL A 441 -4.39 -10.42 21.45
CA VAL A 441 -5.67 -9.97 20.90
C VAL A 441 -6.77 -10.95 21.27
N THR A 442 -7.95 -10.43 21.58
CA THR A 442 -9.16 -11.24 21.72
C THR A 442 -9.99 -11.15 20.44
N LEU A 443 -10.38 -12.28 19.85
CA LEU A 443 -11.08 -12.30 18.57
C LEU A 443 -12.57 -11.97 18.69
N TYR A 444 -13.18 -12.20 19.87
CA TYR A 444 -14.62 -12.09 20.08
C TYR A 444 -15.01 -10.95 21.03
N SER A 445 -14.05 -10.25 21.63
CA SER A 445 -14.31 -9.12 22.51
C SER A 445 -13.62 -7.86 22.00
N LEU A 446 -14.40 -6.80 21.79
CA LEU A 446 -13.91 -5.46 21.44
C LEU A 446 -13.62 -4.60 22.68
N LEU A 447 -13.96 -5.09 23.87
CA LEU A 447 -13.87 -4.35 25.13
C LEU A 447 -12.62 -4.67 25.92
N GLU A 448 -12.05 -5.84 25.72
CA GLU A 448 -10.90 -6.33 26.50
C GLU A 448 -9.56 -5.97 25.88
N ASP A 449 -9.51 -5.84 24.54
CA ASP A 449 -8.30 -5.44 23.83
C ASP A 449 -8.60 -4.37 22.79
N PRO A 450 -7.76 -3.34 22.69
CA PRO A 450 -7.92 -2.34 21.65
C PRO A 450 -7.76 -3.00 20.28
N MET A 451 -8.75 -2.84 19.46
CA MET A 451 -8.60 -3.16 18.03
C MET A 451 -7.45 -2.31 17.49
N THR A 452 -6.55 -2.94 16.79
CA THR A 452 -5.57 -2.21 15.99
C THR A 452 -6.30 -1.35 15.00
N SER A 453 -6.35 -0.03 15.20
CA SER A 453 -6.88 0.85 14.19
C SER A 453 -5.83 1.01 13.10
N CYS A 454 -6.11 0.57 11.90
CA CYS A 454 -5.41 1.12 10.76
C CYS A 454 -6.03 2.49 10.47
N GLY A 455 -5.23 3.49 10.18
CA GLY A 455 -5.73 4.80 9.75
C GLY A 455 -6.64 4.77 8.50
N CYS A 456 -6.91 3.60 7.93
CA CYS A 456 -7.85 3.37 6.84
C CYS A 456 -9.31 3.69 7.21
N PHE A 457 -9.67 3.68 8.49
CA PHE A 457 -11.01 4.08 8.95
C PHE A 457 -11.28 5.57 8.80
N GLU A 458 -10.26 6.39 8.68
CA GLU A 458 -10.40 7.83 8.46
C GLU A 458 -10.50 8.20 6.96
N CYS A 459 -10.30 7.23 6.08
CA CYS A 459 -10.32 7.42 4.62
C CYS A 459 -11.64 7.00 3.95
N ILE A 460 -12.64 6.58 4.72
CA ILE A 460 -13.97 6.25 4.21
C ILE A 460 -14.95 7.43 4.50
#